data_c7cccbbc0f683a55861d991b016bde86
#
_entry.id   c7cccbbc0f683a55861d991b016bde86
#
_cell.length_a   1.000
_cell.length_b   1.000
_cell.length_c   1.000
_cell.angle_alpha   90.00
_cell.angle_beta   90.00
_cell.angle_gamma   90.00
#
_symmetry.space_group_name_H-M   'P 1'
#
loop_
_entity.id
_entity.type
_entity.pdbx_description
1 polymer ?
#
loop_
_entity_poly.entity_id
_entity_poly.type
_entity_poly.pdbx_seq_one_letter_code
_entity_poly.pdbx_strand_id
1 'polypeptide(L)'
;EPRVEAVRSVSDGVEVTLSPSVAGAEIRYTTDGSYPTIHSPLYEQPVTVAQKSDFHAITVVSPRHFSLPVYFAPDYSAYKAYGTYTAGWKPLDIQFKPTRWRIDCTGKIVGNGSYDITFVPTGGANGLCIRYMKLYKRDELLAQDSTQYSAKNGAVHTYHVDVSQFEAGTPFTLEVEVWGDSGNDTQGLVFVRKN
;
A
#
# COMPACT_ATOMS: atom_id res chain seq x y z
N GLU A 1 11.69 -15.61 10.76
CA GLU A 1 10.28 -15.24 10.63
C GLU A 1 9.39 -16.35 11.20
N PRO A 2 8.20 -16.04 11.77
CA PRO A 2 7.21 -17.05 12.10
C PRO A 2 6.82 -17.88 10.87
N ARG A 3 6.43 -19.13 11.09
CA ARG A 3 5.85 -19.96 10.02
C ARG A 3 4.37 -19.70 9.93
N VAL A 4 3.88 -19.48 8.71
CA VAL A 4 2.45 -19.38 8.44
C VAL A 4 1.91 -20.78 8.22
N GLU A 5 1.09 -21.26 9.15
CA GLU A 5 0.48 -22.59 9.07
C GLU A 5 -0.83 -22.57 8.29
N ALA A 6 -1.63 -21.51 8.47
CA ALA A 6 -2.87 -21.34 7.75
C ALA A 6 -3.28 -19.86 7.64
N VAL A 7 -3.95 -19.54 6.54
CA VAL A 7 -4.67 -18.28 6.33
C VAL A 7 -6.06 -18.66 5.79
N ARG A 8 -7.12 -18.34 6.52
CA ARG A 8 -8.49 -18.76 6.19
C ARG A 8 -9.43 -17.58 6.16
N SER A 9 -10.27 -17.48 5.14
CA SER A 9 -11.37 -16.51 5.15
C SER A 9 -12.43 -16.93 6.15
N VAL A 10 -12.88 -15.99 6.97
CA VAL A 10 -13.94 -16.15 7.96
C VAL A 10 -14.98 -15.05 7.77
N SER A 11 -16.11 -15.09 8.48
CA SER A 11 -17.20 -14.09 8.33
C SER A 11 -16.73 -12.65 8.55
N ASP A 12 -15.80 -12.44 9.46
CA ASP A 12 -15.37 -11.13 9.92
C ASP A 12 -13.96 -10.73 9.43
N GLY A 13 -13.47 -11.44 8.41
CA GLY A 13 -12.15 -11.13 7.84
C GLY A 13 -11.31 -12.36 7.50
N VAL A 14 -10.07 -12.37 7.98
CA VAL A 14 -9.11 -13.43 7.71
C VAL A 14 -8.50 -13.92 9.02
N GLU A 15 -8.57 -15.21 9.28
CA GLU A 15 -7.91 -15.87 10.40
C GLU A 15 -6.51 -16.31 9.99
N VAL A 16 -5.52 -15.91 10.80
CA VAL A 16 -4.10 -16.26 10.60
C VAL A 16 -3.62 -17.19 11.71
N THR A 17 -3.07 -18.33 11.31
CA THR A 17 -2.46 -19.30 12.22
C THR A 17 -0.95 -19.35 12.00
N LEU A 18 -0.19 -19.16 13.07
CA LEU A 18 1.27 -19.15 13.06
C LEU A 18 1.85 -20.19 14.02
N SER A 19 3.06 -20.63 13.71
CA SER A 19 3.93 -21.34 14.65
C SER A 19 5.33 -20.70 14.74
N PRO A 20 6.04 -20.82 15.86
CA PRO A 20 7.39 -20.31 15.97
C PRO A 20 8.34 -21.11 15.08
N SER A 21 9.22 -20.42 14.37
CA SER A 21 10.27 -21.05 13.55
C SER A 21 11.42 -21.63 14.36
N VAL A 22 11.51 -21.28 15.64
CA VAL A 22 12.51 -21.73 16.58
C VAL A 22 11.80 -22.24 17.82
N ALA A 23 12.16 -23.44 18.29
CA ALA A 23 11.57 -24.02 19.48
C ALA A 23 11.79 -23.13 20.72
N GLY A 24 10.73 -22.88 21.47
CA GLY A 24 10.77 -22.04 22.67
C GLY A 24 10.80 -20.54 22.41
N ALA A 25 10.76 -20.10 21.15
CA ALA A 25 10.64 -18.68 20.82
C ALA A 25 9.18 -18.19 20.91
N GLU A 26 9.00 -16.93 21.27
CA GLU A 26 7.70 -16.27 21.26
C GLU A 26 7.40 -15.68 19.87
N ILE A 27 6.12 -15.52 19.57
CA ILE A 27 5.67 -14.73 18.42
C ILE A 27 5.00 -13.47 18.96
N ARG A 28 5.41 -12.31 18.45
CA ARG A 28 4.78 -11.01 18.73
C ARG A 28 4.14 -10.49 17.44
N TYR A 29 2.97 -9.85 17.55
CA TYR A 29 2.22 -9.43 16.37
C TYR A 29 1.54 -8.08 16.53
N THR A 30 1.08 -7.52 15.40
CA THR A 30 0.23 -6.33 15.30
C THR A 30 -0.90 -6.60 14.30
N THR A 31 -2.00 -5.84 14.41
CA THR A 31 -3.20 -5.97 13.56
C THR A 31 -3.62 -4.66 12.92
N ASP A 32 -2.74 -3.68 12.90
CA ASP A 32 -2.97 -2.32 12.41
C ASP A 32 -2.00 -1.91 11.29
N GLY A 33 -1.29 -2.88 10.71
CA GLY A 33 -0.27 -2.65 9.69
C GLY A 33 1.06 -2.11 10.22
N SER A 34 1.19 -1.88 11.52
CA SER A 34 2.46 -1.46 12.12
C SER A 34 3.45 -2.62 12.26
N TYR A 35 4.75 -2.30 12.34
CA TYR A 35 5.76 -3.32 12.61
C TYR A 35 5.73 -3.75 14.07
N PRO A 36 5.66 -5.07 14.34
CA PRO A 36 5.69 -5.56 15.71
C PRO A 36 7.08 -5.36 16.34
N THR A 37 7.06 -5.13 17.63
CA THR A 37 8.25 -5.04 18.49
C THR A 37 8.24 -6.17 19.51
N ILE A 38 9.29 -6.28 20.29
CA ILE A 38 9.35 -7.24 21.41
C ILE A 38 8.29 -6.95 22.50
N HIS A 39 7.67 -5.77 22.48
CA HIS A 39 6.63 -5.36 23.42
C HIS A 39 5.22 -5.48 22.83
N SER A 40 5.09 -5.86 21.56
CA SER A 40 3.79 -6.09 20.92
C SER A 40 3.07 -7.29 21.55
N PRO A 41 1.76 -7.44 21.39
CA PRO A 41 0.99 -8.56 21.91
C PRO A 41 1.62 -9.92 21.61
N LEU A 42 1.52 -10.84 22.57
CA LEU A 42 1.97 -12.22 22.43
C LEU A 42 0.95 -13.01 21.61
N TYR A 43 1.42 -13.74 20.62
CA TYR A 43 0.58 -14.64 19.84
C TYR A 43 0.42 -15.98 20.57
N GLU A 44 -0.79 -16.30 21.00
CA GLU A 44 -1.12 -17.52 21.73
C GLU A 44 -2.12 -18.40 21.00
N GLN A 45 -2.91 -17.81 20.09
CA GLN A 45 -3.95 -18.50 19.34
C GLN A 45 -4.15 -17.82 17.97
N PRO A 46 -4.87 -18.46 17.03
CA PRO A 46 -5.20 -17.83 15.75
C PRO A 46 -5.85 -16.47 15.92
N VAL A 47 -5.45 -15.51 15.08
CA VAL A 47 -5.89 -14.11 15.15
C VAL A 47 -6.72 -13.79 13.92
N THR A 48 -7.91 -13.23 14.12
CA THR A 48 -8.75 -12.71 13.04
C THR A 48 -8.47 -11.22 12.84
N VAL A 49 -8.22 -10.82 11.60
CA VAL A 49 -8.02 -9.44 11.17
C VAL A 49 -8.98 -9.11 10.03
N ALA A 50 -9.40 -7.85 9.92
CA ALA A 50 -10.27 -7.42 8.84
C ALA A 50 -9.62 -7.63 7.47
N GLN A 51 -8.33 -7.31 7.37
CA GLN A 51 -7.51 -7.54 6.19
C GLN A 51 -6.19 -8.19 6.58
N LYS A 52 -5.77 -9.21 5.82
CA LYS A 52 -4.50 -9.90 6.07
C LYS A 52 -3.26 -8.99 6.01
N SER A 53 -3.34 -7.92 5.23
CA SER A 53 -2.27 -6.91 5.11
C SER A 53 -2.00 -6.13 6.38
N ASP A 54 -2.97 -6.08 7.29
CA ASP A 54 -2.82 -5.38 8.57
C ASP A 54 -2.11 -6.23 9.63
N PHE A 55 -1.94 -7.52 9.34
CA PHE A 55 -1.29 -8.46 10.25
C PHE A 55 0.21 -8.57 9.96
N HIS A 56 1.01 -8.22 10.96
CA HIS A 56 2.46 -8.44 10.95
C HIS A 56 2.86 -9.23 12.17
N ALA A 57 3.89 -10.09 12.05
CA ALA A 57 4.39 -10.86 13.18
C ALA A 57 5.89 -11.14 13.09
N ILE A 58 6.56 -11.16 14.24
CA ILE A 58 7.98 -11.51 14.40
C ILE A 58 8.15 -12.70 15.34
N THR A 59 9.21 -13.44 15.15
CA THR A 59 9.70 -14.43 16.14
C THR A 59 10.70 -13.74 17.05
N VAL A 60 10.52 -13.84 18.36
CA VAL A 60 11.40 -13.27 19.38
C VAL A 60 12.05 -14.42 20.16
N VAL A 61 13.37 -14.56 20.03
CA VAL A 61 14.18 -15.53 20.76
C VAL A 61 14.71 -14.91 22.06
N SER A 62 15.05 -13.63 22.01
CA SER A 62 15.46 -12.82 23.16
C SER A 62 15.27 -11.33 22.83
N PRO A 63 15.36 -10.41 23.80
CA PRO A 63 15.19 -8.98 23.55
C PRO A 63 16.13 -8.38 22.49
N ARG A 64 17.21 -9.07 22.16
CA ARG A 64 18.20 -8.64 21.15
C ARG A 64 18.23 -9.53 19.92
N HIS A 65 17.44 -10.61 19.90
CA HIS A 65 17.38 -11.57 18.80
C HIS A 65 15.92 -11.80 18.40
N PHE A 66 15.51 -11.12 17.36
CA PHE A 66 14.18 -11.25 16.75
C PHE A 66 14.28 -11.26 15.23
N SER A 67 13.30 -11.86 14.60
CA SER A 67 13.29 -12.02 13.14
C SER A 67 12.82 -10.75 12.41
N LEU A 68 12.99 -10.75 11.09
CA LEU A 68 12.19 -9.88 10.22
C LEU A 68 10.71 -10.26 10.37
N PRO A 69 9.80 -9.33 10.13
CA PRO A 69 8.37 -9.61 10.21
C PRO A 69 7.91 -10.48 9.04
N VAL A 70 7.02 -11.43 9.32
CA VAL A 70 6.12 -11.96 8.31
C VAL A 70 5.01 -10.94 8.10
N TYR A 71 4.65 -10.71 6.85
CA TYR A 71 3.55 -9.85 6.44
C TYR A 71 2.86 -10.44 5.21
N PHE A 72 1.64 -10.03 4.96
CA PHE A 72 0.88 -10.47 3.79
C PHE A 72 0.67 -9.31 2.84
N ALA A 73 0.94 -9.55 1.57
CA ALA A 73 0.57 -8.58 0.55
C ALA A 73 -0.96 -8.37 0.57
N PRO A 74 -1.44 -7.12 0.43
CA PRO A 74 -2.86 -6.85 0.28
C PRO A 74 -3.46 -7.64 -0.89
N ASP A 75 -4.73 -7.99 -0.77
CA ASP A 75 -5.46 -8.62 -1.86
C ASP A 75 -6.02 -7.56 -2.80
N TYR A 76 -5.43 -7.45 -3.97
CA TYR A 76 -5.86 -6.52 -5.02
C TYR A 76 -6.76 -7.16 -6.09
N SER A 77 -7.29 -8.37 -5.87
CA SER A 77 -8.11 -9.07 -6.86
C SER A 77 -9.36 -8.29 -7.28
N ALA A 78 -9.93 -7.48 -6.38
CA ALA A 78 -11.05 -6.60 -6.67
C ALA A 78 -10.67 -5.34 -7.48
N TYR A 79 -9.36 -5.06 -7.63
CA TYR A 79 -8.86 -3.90 -8.34
C TYR A 79 -8.38 -4.29 -9.73
N LYS A 80 -8.58 -3.42 -10.70
CA LYS A 80 -7.97 -3.58 -12.02
C LYS A 80 -6.63 -2.87 -12.03
N ALA A 81 -5.57 -3.59 -12.40
CA ALA A 81 -4.28 -2.96 -12.65
C ALA A 81 -4.41 -1.91 -13.75
N TYR A 82 -3.98 -0.69 -13.46
CA TYR A 82 -4.11 0.44 -14.37
C TYR A 82 -2.80 0.74 -15.10
N GLY A 83 -1.71 0.73 -14.37
CA GLY A 83 -0.40 1.05 -14.91
C GLY A 83 0.70 0.91 -13.88
N THR A 84 1.90 1.23 -14.30
CA THR A 84 3.10 1.24 -13.47
C THR A 84 3.59 2.67 -13.27
N TYR A 85 4.22 2.92 -12.16
CA TYR A 85 5.00 4.13 -11.94
C TYR A 85 6.46 3.76 -11.63
N THR A 86 7.35 4.62 -12.05
CA THR A 86 8.76 4.60 -11.64
C THR A 86 9.16 6.03 -11.36
N ALA A 87 9.62 6.28 -10.16
CA ALA A 87 10.13 7.58 -9.77
C ALA A 87 11.42 7.41 -9.00
N GLY A 88 12.37 8.28 -9.27
CA GLY A 88 13.66 8.23 -8.64
C GLY A 88 14.45 9.51 -8.87
N TRP A 89 15.62 9.59 -8.27
CA TRP A 89 16.59 10.62 -8.53
C TRP A 89 17.97 9.98 -8.76
N LYS A 90 18.77 10.61 -9.57
CA LYS A 90 20.11 10.12 -9.82
C LYS A 90 21.00 10.39 -8.61
N PRO A 91 21.86 9.46 -8.19
CA PRO A 91 22.74 9.62 -7.03
C PRO A 91 23.66 10.86 -7.07
N LEU A 92 23.92 11.38 -8.27
CA LEU A 92 24.73 12.58 -8.50
C LEU A 92 23.91 13.88 -8.48
N ASP A 93 22.59 13.81 -8.44
CA ASP A 93 21.72 14.97 -8.32
C ASP A 93 21.52 15.27 -6.84
N ILE A 94 22.22 16.27 -6.33
CA ILE A 94 22.09 16.76 -4.95
C ILE A 94 20.69 17.38 -4.71
N GLN A 95 19.90 17.56 -5.77
CA GLN A 95 18.57 18.13 -5.69
C GLN A 95 17.51 17.04 -5.75
N PHE A 96 16.64 17.06 -4.77
CA PHE A 96 15.40 16.30 -4.75
C PHE A 96 14.56 16.65 -5.98
N LYS A 97 14.28 15.66 -6.83
CA LYS A 97 13.47 15.83 -8.04
C LYS A 97 12.30 14.85 -8.03
N PRO A 98 11.14 15.25 -7.49
CA PRO A 98 9.95 14.45 -7.63
C PRO A 98 9.54 14.33 -9.10
N THR A 99 9.00 13.19 -9.47
CA THR A 99 8.45 12.93 -10.79
C THR A 99 6.98 13.31 -10.80
N ARG A 100 6.61 14.20 -11.71
CA ARG A 100 5.20 14.46 -12.00
C ARG A 100 4.73 13.50 -13.07
N TRP A 101 3.69 12.77 -12.76
CA TRP A 101 3.15 11.74 -13.61
C TRP A 101 1.69 12.04 -13.94
N ARG A 102 1.36 12.09 -15.23
CA ARG A 102 -0.02 12.25 -15.73
C ARG A 102 -0.44 10.92 -16.35
N ILE A 103 -1.60 10.45 -15.93
CA ILE A 103 -2.16 9.16 -16.34
C ILE A 103 -3.51 9.42 -16.97
N ASP A 104 -3.70 9.00 -18.23
CA ASP A 104 -5.00 9.00 -18.87
C ASP A 104 -5.87 7.90 -18.22
N CYS A 105 -6.91 8.32 -17.52
CA CYS A 105 -7.88 7.45 -16.86
C CYS A 105 -9.13 7.18 -17.69
N THR A 106 -9.15 7.58 -18.96
CA THR A 106 -10.27 7.35 -19.87
C THR A 106 -10.55 5.85 -19.98
N GLY A 107 -11.80 5.45 -19.75
CA GLY A 107 -12.22 4.05 -19.75
C GLY A 107 -11.82 3.24 -18.50
N LYS A 108 -11.12 3.85 -17.54
CA LYS A 108 -10.81 3.25 -16.23
C LYS A 108 -11.62 3.91 -15.13
N ILE A 109 -11.61 5.23 -15.07
CA ILE A 109 -12.58 6.02 -14.33
C ILE A 109 -13.60 6.46 -15.39
N VAL A 110 -14.75 5.81 -15.38
CA VAL A 110 -15.72 5.98 -16.49
C VAL A 110 -16.84 6.99 -16.18
N GLY A 111 -16.70 7.75 -15.10
CA GLY A 111 -17.78 8.58 -14.58
C GLY A 111 -18.82 7.77 -13.80
N ASN A 112 -19.84 8.43 -13.30
CA ASN A 112 -20.98 7.80 -12.63
C ASN A 112 -20.59 6.86 -11.49
N GLY A 113 -19.88 7.37 -10.49
CA GLY A 113 -19.55 6.60 -9.28
C GLY A 113 -18.34 7.10 -8.53
N SER A 114 -18.04 6.41 -7.46
CA SER A 114 -16.84 6.63 -6.66
C SER A 114 -15.80 5.56 -6.96
N TYR A 115 -14.55 5.94 -6.87
CA TYR A 115 -13.42 5.07 -7.20
C TYR A 115 -12.32 5.18 -6.15
N ASP A 116 -11.67 4.05 -5.90
CA ASP A 116 -10.43 3.97 -5.17
C ASP A 116 -9.27 3.88 -6.16
N ILE A 117 -8.28 4.75 -6.01
CA ILE A 117 -7.03 4.76 -6.77
C ILE A 117 -5.91 4.40 -5.81
N THR A 118 -5.40 3.18 -5.92
CA THR A 118 -4.42 2.63 -4.96
C THR A 118 -3.05 2.50 -5.59
N PHE A 119 -2.06 3.09 -4.93
CA PHE A 119 -0.66 3.01 -5.29
C PHE A 119 0.01 1.92 -4.45
N VAL A 120 0.59 0.94 -5.13
CA VAL A 120 1.20 -0.24 -4.53
C VAL A 120 2.67 -0.28 -4.88
N PRO A 121 3.58 -0.07 -3.92
CA PRO A 121 5.01 -0.26 -4.15
C PRO A 121 5.31 -1.74 -4.43
N THR A 122 6.03 -2.01 -5.52
CA THR A 122 6.41 -3.36 -5.93
C THR A 122 7.92 -3.55 -6.04
N GLY A 123 8.69 -2.47 -5.93
CA GLY A 123 10.15 -2.53 -6.07
C GLY A 123 10.79 -1.16 -5.90
N GLY A 124 12.09 -1.12 -6.21
CA GLY A 124 12.92 0.03 -5.96
C GLY A 124 13.64 -0.05 -4.61
N ALA A 125 14.57 0.85 -4.37
CA ALA A 125 15.38 0.87 -3.15
C ALA A 125 14.70 1.60 -1.99
N ASN A 126 13.58 2.30 -2.25
CA ASN A 126 12.92 3.15 -1.26
C ASN A 126 11.40 3.08 -1.32
N GLY A 127 10.78 3.51 -0.23
CA GLY A 127 9.35 3.63 -0.12
C GLY A 127 8.77 4.72 -1.04
N LEU A 128 7.49 4.61 -1.33
CA LEU A 128 6.74 5.58 -2.12
C LEU A 128 6.41 6.81 -1.29
N CYS A 129 6.73 7.98 -1.84
CA CYS A 129 6.21 9.25 -1.36
C CYS A 129 5.33 9.89 -2.42
N ILE A 130 4.22 10.49 -1.99
CA ILE A 130 3.30 11.22 -2.85
C ILE A 130 3.09 12.61 -2.23
N ARG A 131 3.23 13.68 -3.03
CA ARG A 131 2.99 15.05 -2.54
C ARG A 131 1.55 15.47 -2.73
N TYR A 132 0.95 15.10 -3.84
CA TYR A 132 -0.44 15.37 -4.14
C TYR A 132 -0.99 14.41 -5.19
N MET A 133 -2.30 14.29 -5.20
CA MET A 133 -3.09 13.73 -6.29
C MET A 133 -4.05 14.79 -6.80
N LYS A 134 -4.18 14.93 -8.12
CA LYS A 134 -5.14 15.79 -8.79
C LYS A 134 -5.89 15.02 -9.86
N LEU A 135 -7.19 15.22 -9.90
CA LEU A 135 -8.05 14.67 -10.95
C LEU A 135 -8.54 15.79 -11.84
N TYR A 136 -8.35 15.62 -13.13
CA TYR A 136 -8.79 16.57 -14.15
C TYR A 136 -9.84 15.93 -15.06
N LYS A 137 -10.80 16.75 -15.50
CA LYS A 137 -11.66 16.49 -16.65
C LYS A 137 -11.16 17.37 -17.78
N ARG A 138 -10.50 16.77 -18.78
CA ARG A 138 -9.67 17.52 -19.74
C ARG A 138 -8.62 18.36 -18.98
N ASP A 139 -8.72 19.69 -19.04
CA ASP A 139 -7.83 20.63 -18.35
C ASP A 139 -8.44 21.26 -17.09
N GLU A 140 -9.70 20.93 -16.78
CA GLU A 140 -10.41 21.43 -15.61
C GLU A 140 -10.04 20.59 -14.38
N LEU A 141 -9.49 21.21 -13.34
CA LEU A 141 -9.20 20.55 -12.06
C LEU A 141 -10.51 20.29 -11.32
N LEU A 142 -10.82 19.02 -11.08
CA LEU A 142 -12.04 18.60 -10.40
C LEU A 142 -11.83 18.32 -8.90
N ALA A 143 -10.73 17.67 -8.58
CA ALA A 143 -10.41 17.28 -7.22
C ALA A 143 -8.90 17.33 -6.99
N GLN A 144 -8.53 17.66 -5.77
CA GLN A 144 -7.14 17.64 -5.32
C GLN A 144 -7.08 17.10 -3.90
N ASP A 145 -6.17 16.15 -3.69
CA ASP A 145 -5.72 15.75 -2.37
C ASP A 145 -4.24 16.12 -2.25
N SER A 146 -3.94 17.06 -1.36
CA SER A 146 -2.59 17.55 -1.09
C SER A 146 -2.00 16.95 0.19
N THR A 147 -2.64 15.94 0.76
CA THR A 147 -2.09 15.18 1.88
C THR A 147 -0.81 14.51 1.42
N GLN A 148 0.29 14.88 2.04
CA GLN A 148 1.56 14.25 1.75
C GLN A 148 1.57 12.84 2.33
N TYR A 149 1.95 11.90 1.51
CA TYR A 149 2.10 10.52 1.89
C TYR A 149 3.56 10.10 1.80
N SER A 150 4.05 9.42 2.81
CA SER A 150 5.38 8.82 2.83
C SER A 150 5.28 7.42 3.41
N ALA A 151 5.41 6.44 2.55
CA ALA A 151 5.45 5.05 2.96
C ALA A 151 6.89 4.57 3.07
N LYS A 152 7.28 4.21 4.26
CA LYS A 152 8.43 3.34 4.46
C LYS A 152 7.94 1.88 4.31
N ASN A 153 8.76 1.04 3.67
CA ASN A 153 8.59 -0.41 3.68
C ASN A 153 7.34 -0.98 2.98
N GLY A 154 6.97 -0.43 1.84
CA GLY A 154 5.99 -1.05 0.96
C GLY A 154 4.52 -0.84 1.35
N ALA A 155 4.23 0.08 2.26
CA ALA A 155 2.85 0.45 2.56
C ALA A 155 2.18 1.07 1.32
N VAL A 156 0.90 0.77 1.16
CA VAL A 156 0.10 1.27 0.05
C VAL A 156 -0.60 2.56 0.42
N HIS A 157 -0.98 3.36 -0.58
CA HIS A 157 -1.79 4.54 -0.39
C HIS A 157 -2.97 4.55 -1.35
N THR A 158 -4.15 4.89 -0.84
CA THR A 158 -5.39 4.95 -1.62
C THR A 158 -5.98 6.35 -1.58
N TYR A 159 -6.29 6.88 -2.75
CA TYR A 159 -7.10 8.08 -2.91
C TYR A 159 -8.52 7.69 -3.27
N HIS A 160 -9.49 8.40 -2.69
CA HIS A 160 -10.89 8.25 -3.00
C HIS A 160 -11.33 9.42 -3.88
N VAL A 161 -11.95 9.13 -5.02
CA VAL A 161 -12.50 10.14 -5.92
C VAL A 161 -13.97 9.86 -6.20
N ASP A 162 -14.79 10.91 -6.12
CA ASP A 162 -16.20 10.86 -6.48
C ASP A 162 -16.40 11.60 -7.80
N VAL A 163 -16.85 10.88 -8.81
CA VAL A 163 -17.17 11.37 -10.14
C VAL A 163 -18.61 11.00 -10.54
N SER A 164 -19.47 10.78 -9.55
CA SER A 164 -20.88 10.39 -9.74
C SER A 164 -21.69 11.42 -10.53
N GLN A 165 -21.30 12.69 -10.46
CA GLN A 165 -21.94 13.79 -11.20
C GLN A 165 -21.59 13.83 -12.69
N PHE A 166 -20.66 13.00 -13.18
CA PHE A 166 -20.24 12.99 -14.57
C PHE A 166 -20.81 11.78 -15.31
N GLU A 167 -21.11 11.99 -16.59
CA GLU A 167 -21.62 10.93 -17.44
C GLU A 167 -20.53 9.87 -17.75
N ALA A 168 -20.98 8.67 -18.06
CA ALA A 168 -20.10 7.61 -18.52
C ALA A 168 -19.34 8.01 -19.79
N GLY A 169 -18.05 7.68 -19.84
CA GLY A 169 -17.18 8.04 -20.97
C GLY A 169 -16.53 9.43 -20.86
N THR A 170 -16.79 10.18 -19.79
CA THR A 170 -16.07 11.44 -19.53
C THR A 170 -14.56 11.17 -19.45
N PRO A 171 -13.72 11.92 -20.16
CA PRO A 171 -12.27 11.74 -20.11
C PRO A 171 -11.70 12.33 -18.83
N PHE A 172 -11.02 11.50 -18.05
CA PHE A 172 -10.34 11.93 -16.83
C PHE A 172 -8.83 11.73 -16.94
N THR A 173 -8.07 12.64 -16.36
CA THR A 173 -6.63 12.54 -16.20
C THR A 173 -6.26 12.64 -14.73
N LEU A 174 -5.51 11.66 -14.23
CA LEU A 174 -4.90 11.69 -12.92
C LEU A 174 -3.50 12.30 -13.02
N GLU A 175 -3.18 13.26 -12.16
CA GLU A 175 -1.84 13.79 -12.00
C GLU A 175 -1.38 13.53 -10.57
N VAL A 176 -0.20 12.96 -10.42
CA VAL A 176 0.46 12.73 -9.13
C VAL A 176 1.91 13.18 -9.19
N GLU A 177 2.42 13.64 -8.06
CA GLU A 177 3.84 13.92 -7.90
C GLU A 177 4.43 12.95 -6.89
N VAL A 178 5.37 12.10 -7.34
CA VAL A 178 5.91 10.94 -6.63
C VAL A 178 7.43 10.95 -6.56
N TRP A 179 7.99 10.38 -5.49
CA TRP A 179 9.43 10.15 -5.32
C TRP A 179 9.71 9.01 -4.34
N GLY A 180 10.96 8.57 -4.26
CA GLY A 180 11.42 7.65 -3.22
C GLY A 180 11.80 8.39 -1.94
N ASP A 181 11.52 7.83 -0.78
CA ASP A 181 11.65 8.47 0.55
C ASP A 181 13.09 8.83 0.95
N SER A 182 14.07 8.16 0.37
CA SER A 182 15.51 8.40 0.67
C SER A 182 16.34 8.69 -0.57
N GLY A 183 15.67 8.99 -1.68
CA GLY A 183 16.33 9.46 -2.87
C GLY A 183 16.73 8.44 -3.90
N ASN A 184 16.36 7.20 -3.73
CA ASN A 184 16.52 6.17 -4.74
C ASN A 184 15.17 5.88 -5.42
N ASP A 185 15.17 4.88 -6.31
CA ASP A 185 13.99 4.49 -7.06
C ASP A 185 12.86 4.00 -6.15
N THR A 186 11.66 4.38 -6.50
CA THR A 186 10.44 3.69 -6.08
C THR A 186 9.70 3.22 -7.33
N GLN A 187 9.20 2.00 -7.29
CA GLN A 187 8.47 1.38 -8.40
C GLN A 187 7.19 0.74 -7.88
N GLY A 188 6.15 0.76 -8.70
CA GLY A 188 4.91 0.12 -8.29
C GLY A 188 3.84 0.10 -9.35
N LEU A 189 2.67 -0.36 -8.92
CA LEU A 189 1.46 -0.48 -9.71
C LEU A 189 0.40 0.50 -9.19
N VAL A 190 -0.41 1.01 -10.10
CA VAL A 190 -1.62 1.75 -9.78
C VAL A 190 -2.82 0.86 -10.10
N PHE A 191 -3.67 0.71 -9.12
CA PHE A 191 -4.92 -0.02 -9.25
C PHE A 191 -6.09 0.94 -9.14
N VAL A 192 -7.15 0.62 -9.86
CA VAL A 192 -8.43 1.35 -9.80
C VAL A 192 -9.54 0.36 -9.49
N ARG A 193 -10.37 0.70 -8.50
CA ARG A 193 -11.58 -0.04 -8.14
C ARG A 193 -12.75 0.93 -8.13
N LYS A 194 -13.86 0.54 -8.76
CA LYS A 194 -15.15 1.22 -8.59
C LYS A 194 -15.80 0.72 -7.30
N ASN A 195 -16.27 1.65 -6.46
CA ASN A 195 -16.98 1.35 -5.22
C ASN A 195 -18.47 1.14 -5.46
#